data_b62eed2436b05180bf0019a89f70dd65
#
_entry.id   b62eed2436b05180bf0019a89f70dd65
#
_cell.length_a   1.000
_cell.length_b   1.000
_cell.length_c   1.000
_cell.angle_alpha   90.00
_cell.angle_beta   90.00
_cell.angle_gamma   90.00
#
_symmetry.space_group_name_H-M   'P 1'
#
loop_
_entity.id
_entity.type
_entity.pdbx_description
1 polymer ?
#
loop_
_entity_poly.entity_id
_entity_poly.type
_entity_poly.pdbx_seq_one_letter_code
_entity_poly.pdbx_strand_id
1 'polypeptide(L)'
;QHDFDFQLQLLAAHGYAVVAPTPRGSAGRGYAFQRALFANWGEADVPDVLAIADRVVADGIADPARLGVGGWSYGSILTNYVIATDTRFKAATSGAGMANMLGGYGVDQYVRDWETELGLPWEQTDRWLQLSRAFLHADRIRTPTLFLCGADDFNVPLPATEQMYQALRRLGVPTQLVIYPGERHQLARPSLRVDRLQRYLAWYDRYLKN
;
A
#
# COMPACT_ATOMS: atom_id res chain seq x y z
N GLN A 1 2.28 -19.30 2.72
CA GLN A 1 0.89 -19.66 2.52
C GLN A 1 0.70 -19.92 1.03
N HIS A 2 0.14 -21.05 0.65
CA HIS A 2 -0.02 -21.45 -0.76
C HIS A 2 -1.51 -21.41 -1.17
N ASP A 3 -2.23 -20.41 -0.68
CA ASP A 3 -3.64 -20.27 -0.99
C ASP A 3 -3.82 -19.67 -2.39
N PHE A 4 -4.88 -20.05 -3.06
CA PHE A 4 -5.27 -19.48 -4.33
C PHE A 4 -5.71 -18.02 -4.14
N ASP A 5 -5.03 -17.09 -4.81
CA ASP A 5 -5.43 -15.69 -4.88
C ASP A 5 -5.84 -15.34 -6.30
N PHE A 6 -7.12 -15.03 -6.48
CA PHE A 6 -7.70 -14.72 -7.79
C PHE A 6 -7.06 -13.48 -8.43
N GLN A 7 -6.73 -12.45 -7.65
CA GLN A 7 -6.12 -11.22 -8.18
C GLN A 7 -4.72 -11.49 -8.73
N LEU A 8 -3.91 -12.27 -8.01
CA LEU A 8 -2.56 -12.62 -8.47
C LEU A 8 -2.61 -13.46 -9.74
N GLN A 9 -3.54 -14.43 -9.80
CA GLN A 9 -3.74 -15.27 -11.00
C GLN A 9 -4.25 -14.46 -12.19
N LEU A 10 -5.15 -13.49 -11.94
CA LEU A 10 -5.66 -12.62 -12.99
C LEU A 10 -4.54 -11.76 -13.60
N LEU A 11 -3.69 -11.16 -12.77
CA LEU A 11 -2.55 -10.38 -13.24
C LEU A 11 -1.57 -11.26 -14.04
N ALA A 12 -1.26 -12.47 -13.54
CA ALA A 12 -0.40 -13.41 -14.24
C ALA A 12 -0.98 -13.82 -15.61
N ALA A 13 -2.30 -14.09 -15.69
CA ALA A 13 -2.99 -14.39 -16.95
C ALA A 13 -2.96 -13.23 -17.95
N HIS A 14 -2.75 -11.99 -17.47
CA HIS A 14 -2.57 -10.80 -18.30
C HIS A 14 -1.11 -10.48 -18.61
N GLY A 15 -0.19 -11.42 -18.38
CA GLY A 15 1.21 -11.31 -18.79
C GLY A 15 2.12 -10.60 -17.79
N TYR A 16 1.70 -10.46 -16.53
CA TYR A 16 2.55 -9.94 -15.46
C TYR A 16 3.29 -11.08 -14.73
N ALA A 17 4.56 -10.87 -14.44
CA ALA A 17 5.24 -11.63 -13.40
C ALA A 17 4.79 -11.07 -12.04
N VAL A 18 4.09 -11.86 -11.24
CA VAL A 18 3.49 -11.41 -9.99
C VAL A 18 4.23 -12.02 -8.81
N VAL A 19 4.70 -11.17 -7.90
CA VAL A 19 5.41 -11.57 -6.69
C VAL A 19 4.65 -11.09 -5.47
N ALA A 20 4.29 -12.02 -4.58
CA ALA A 20 3.68 -11.73 -3.30
C ALA A 20 4.70 -12.01 -2.18
N PRO A 21 5.47 -11.01 -1.73
CA PRO A 21 6.47 -11.19 -0.70
C PRO A 21 5.85 -11.46 0.67
N THR A 22 6.62 -12.10 1.55
CA THR A 22 6.32 -12.22 2.97
C THR A 22 7.36 -11.40 3.74
N PRO A 23 7.17 -10.07 3.86
CA PRO A 23 8.14 -9.18 4.52
C PRO A 23 8.16 -9.40 6.03
N ARG A 24 9.17 -8.87 6.71
CA ARG A 24 9.21 -8.81 8.18
C ARG A 24 7.92 -8.20 8.73
N GLY A 25 7.44 -8.76 9.83
CA GLY A 25 6.11 -8.50 10.38
C GLY A 25 5.08 -9.58 10.04
N SER A 26 5.30 -10.36 8.98
CA SER A 26 4.37 -11.44 8.61
C SER A 26 4.45 -12.62 9.59
N ALA A 27 3.31 -13.32 9.75
CA ALA A 27 3.24 -14.55 10.53
C ALA A 27 3.93 -15.74 9.84
N GLY A 28 4.19 -16.83 10.61
CA GLY A 28 4.67 -18.10 10.08
C GLY A 28 6.19 -18.25 9.98
N ARG A 29 6.97 -17.22 10.37
CA ARG A 29 8.44 -17.25 10.40
C ARG A 29 9.05 -17.03 11.78
N GLY A 30 8.24 -17.25 12.82
CA GLY A 30 8.65 -17.10 14.21
C GLY A 30 8.45 -15.69 14.78
N TYR A 31 8.50 -15.63 16.12
CA TYR A 31 8.17 -14.41 16.87
C TYR A 31 9.07 -13.21 16.55
N ALA A 32 10.39 -13.44 16.45
CA ALA A 32 11.35 -12.37 16.16
C ALA A 32 11.08 -11.71 14.79
N PHE A 33 10.75 -12.50 13.77
CA PHE A 33 10.41 -12.02 12.44
C PHE A 33 9.12 -11.20 12.45
N GLN A 34 8.10 -11.67 13.15
CA GLN A 34 6.83 -10.95 13.29
C GLN A 34 7.00 -9.65 14.07
N ARG A 35 7.74 -9.69 15.19
CA ARG A 35 7.94 -8.51 16.05
C ARG A 35 8.85 -7.44 15.44
N ALA A 36 9.63 -7.76 14.43
CA ALA A 36 10.51 -6.79 13.77
C ALA A 36 9.78 -5.57 13.20
N LEU A 37 8.47 -5.70 12.95
CA LEU A 37 7.62 -4.62 12.44
C LEU A 37 7.01 -3.74 13.53
N PHE A 38 7.00 -4.19 14.80
CA PHE A 38 6.34 -3.48 15.90
C PHE A 38 6.90 -2.06 16.05
N ALA A 39 6.03 -1.05 15.90
CA ALA A 39 6.37 0.38 15.88
C ALA A 39 7.51 0.77 14.91
N ASN A 40 7.67 -0.02 13.82
CA ASN A 40 8.79 0.08 12.89
C ASN A 40 8.37 -0.08 11.42
N TRP A 41 7.14 0.34 11.13
CA TRP A 41 6.54 0.23 9.80
C TRP A 41 7.30 1.06 8.77
N GLY A 42 7.53 0.45 7.61
CA GLY A 42 8.27 1.04 6.53
C GLY A 42 9.79 1.00 6.70
N GLU A 43 10.33 0.75 7.91
CA GLU A 43 11.78 0.59 8.14
C GLU A 43 12.22 -0.87 7.99
N ALA A 44 11.41 -1.80 8.49
CA ALA A 44 11.73 -3.21 8.42
C ALA A 44 11.27 -3.85 7.11
N ASP A 45 10.09 -3.53 6.65
CA ASP A 45 9.38 -4.21 5.56
C ASP A 45 9.65 -3.62 4.17
N VAL A 46 9.90 -2.31 4.04
CA VAL A 46 10.26 -1.69 2.75
C VAL A 46 11.55 -2.29 2.17
N PRO A 47 12.65 -2.43 2.92
CA PRO A 47 13.84 -3.10 2.40
C PRO A 47 13.59 -4.52 1.88
N ASP A 48 12.67 -5.26 2.52
CA ASP A 48 12.34 -6.63 2.09
C ASP A 48 11.60 -6.62 0.74
N VAL A 49 10.70 -5.65 0.51
CA VAL A 49 10.02 -5.47 -0.78
C VAL A 49 11.01 -5.04 -1.86
N LEU A 50 11.92 -4.13 -1.57
CA LEU A 50 12.93 -3.68 -2.51
C LEU A 50 13.91 -4.79 -2.87
N ALA A 51 14.35 -5.58 -1.88
CA ALA A 51 15.24 -6.72 -2.11
C ALA A 51 14.61 -7.79 -3.02
N ILE A 52 13.30 -8.05 -2.88
CA ILE A 52 12.61 -8.98 -3.78
C ILE A 52 12.49 -8.40 -5.20
N ALA A 53 12.25 -7.10 -5.33
CA ALA A 53 12.24 -6.42 -6.64
C ALA A 53 13.63 -6.53 -7.31
N ASP A 54 14.71 -6.29 -6.55
CA ASP A 54 16.09 -6.45 -7.05
C ASP A 54 16.35 -7.91 -7.48
N ARG A 55 15.89 -8.87 -6.69
CA ARG A 55 16.09 -10.29 -6.96
C ARG A 55 15.41 -10.73 -8.26
N VAL A 56 14.14 -10.38 -8.48
CA VAL A 56 13.43 -10.79 -9.71
C VAL A 56 13.95 -10.09 -10.96
N VAL A 57 14.50 -8.89 -10.81
CA VAL A 57 15.22 -8.22 -11.91
C VAL A 57 16.55 -8.93 -12.20
N ALA A 58 17.34 -9.25 -11.17
CA ALA A 58 18.62 -9.95 -11.33
C ALA A 58 18.46 -11.34 -11.93
N ASP A 59 17.36 -12.03 -11.62
CA ASP A 59 17.03 -13.35 -12.20
C ASP A 59 16.47 -13.26 -13.63
N GLY A 60 16.33 -12.06 -14.21
CA GLY A 60 15.78 -11.87 -15.54
C GLY A 60 14.27 -12.12 -15.67
N ILE A 61 13.55 -12.21 -14.54
CA ILE A 61 12.10 -12.45 -14.50
C ILE A 61 11.33 -11.16 -14.77
N ALA A 62 11.84 -10.02 -14.26
CA ALA A 62 11.20 -8.72 -14.37
C ALA A 62 12.09 -7.70 -15.10
N ASP A 63 11.45 -6.87 -15.91
CA ASP A 63 12.09 -5.73 -16.56
C ASP A 63 12.20 -4.56 -15.57
N PRO A 64 13.38 -4.04 -15.24
CA PRO A 64 13.55 -2.92 -14.31
C PRO A 64 12.85 -1.64 -14.75
N ALA A 65 12.56 -1.47 -16.04
CA ALA A 65 11.83 -0.33 -16.57
C ALA A 65 10.30 -0.44 -16.38
N ARG A 66 9.78 -1.61 -15.99
CA ARG A 66 8.34 -1.92 -15.94
C ARG A 66 7.90 -2.53 -14.61
N LEU A 67 8.39 -2.00 -13.49
CA LEU A 67 8.03 -2.45 -12.16
C LEU A 67 6.77 -1.76 -11.65
N GLY A 68 5.81 -2.54 -11.15
CA GLY A 68 4.63 -2.07 -10.44
C GLY A 68 4.63 -2.55 -8.99
N VAL A 69 3.95 -1.82 -8.12
CA VAL A 69 3.76 -2.21 -6.70
C VAL A 69 2.32 -1.93 -6.30
N GLY A 70 1.78 -2.71 -5.38
CA GLY A 70 0.43 -2.44 -4.91
C GLY A 70 0.02 -3.32 -3.74
N GLY A 71 -1.07 -2.90 -3.10
CA GLY A 71 -1.61 -3.61 -1.96
C GLY A 71 -2.95 -3.06 -1.50
N TRP A 72 -3.54 -3.77 -0.56
CA TRP A 72 -4.78 -3.42 0.13
C TRP A 72 -4.54 -3.39 1.64
N SER A 73 -5.18 -2.44 2.36
CA SER A 73 -5.04 -2.30 3.81
C SER A 73 -3.58 -2.05 4.19
N TYR A 74 -2.98 -2.88 5.05
CA TYR A 74 -1.56 -2.78 5.38
C TYR A 74 -0.66 -2.84 4.13
N GLY A 75 -1.02 -3.65 3.12
CA GLY A 75 -0.29 -3.68 1.86
C GLY A 75 -0.30 -2.35 1.10
N SER A 76 -1.35 -1.54 1.27
CA SER A 76 -1.42 -0.17 0.76
C SER A 76 -0.56 0.80 1.58
N ILE A 77 -0.54 0.67 2.92
CA ILE A 77 0.35 1.43 3.81
C ILE A 77 1.80 1.18 3.39
N LEU A 78 2.17 -0.09 3.23
CA LEU A 78 3.51 -0.49 2.75
C LEU A 78 3.79 0.05 1.34
N THR A 79 2.82 0.01 0.42
CA THR A 79 2.95 0.59 -0.92
C THR A 79 3.28 2.09 -0.85
N ASN A 80 2.59 2.84 0.01
CA ASN A 80 2.84 4.27 0.20
C ASN A 80 4.27 4.53 0.72
N TYR A 81 4.77 3.71 1.66
CA TYR A 81 6.17 3.80 2.11
C TYR A 81 7.16 3.46 0.98
N VAL A 82 6.90 2.41 0.21
CA VAL A 82 7.77 1.99 -0.89
C VAL A 82 7.92 3.10 -1.93
N ILE A 83 6.82 3.68 -2.41
CA ILE A 83 6.87 4.73 -3.45
C ILE A 83 7.40 6.08 -2.93
N ALA A 84 7.33 6.34 -1.61
CA ALA A 84 7.97 7.49 -0.97
C ALA A 84 9.48 7.30 -0.75
N THR A 85 9.95 6.04 -0.76
CA THR A 85 11.36 5.68 -0.54
C THR A 85 12.11 5.47 -1.85
N ASP A 86 11.46 4.88 -2.87
CA ASP A 86 12.11 4.48 -4.12
C ASP A 86 11.25 4.87 -5.34
N THR A 87 11.87 5.41 -6.37
CA THR A 87 11.21 5.92 -7.58
C THR A 87 11.24 4.94 -8.77
N ARG A 88 11.76 3.72 -8.57
CA ARG A 88 11.88 2.71 -9.64
C ARG A 88 10.54 2.20 -10.16
N PHE A 89 9.49 2.24 -9.34
CA PHE A 89 8.17 1.76 -9.71
C PHE A 89 7.47 2.74 -10.66
N LYS A 90 6.90 2.21 -11.75
CA LYS A 90 6.24 3.00 -12.79
C LYS A 90 4.72 3.04 -12.64
N ALA A 91 4.17 2.20 -11.78
CA ALA A 91 2.75 2.20 -11.41
C ALA A 91 2.57 1.71 -9.97
N ALA A 92 1.62 2.31 -9.25
CA ALA A 92 1.22 1.83 -7.94
C ALA A 92 -0.31 1.74 -7.81
N THR A 93 -0.79 0.77 -7.03
CA THR A 93 -2.18 0.70 -6.58
C THR A 93 -2.23 0.68 -5.05
N SER A 94 -2.92 1.63 -4.46
CA SER A 94 -2.99 1.84 -3.01
C SER A 94 -4.46 1.77 -2.59
N GLY A 95 -4.90 0.60 -2.11
CA GLY A 95 -6.28 0.34 -1.76
C GLY A 95 -6.51 0.35 -0.24
N ALA A 96 -7.50 1.12 0.23
CA ALA A 96 -7.91 1.20 1.64
C ALA A 96 -6.70 1.35 2.58
N GLY A 97 -5.84 2.33 2.31
CA GLY A 97 -4.60 2.56 3.06
C GLY A 97 -4.47 3.98 3.58
N MET A 98 -3.55 4.16 4.50
CA MET A 98 -3.17 5.46 5.03
C MET A 98 -1.67 5.68 4.88
N ALA A 99 -1.25 6.95 4.95
CA ALA A 99 0.15 7.35 4.91
C ALA A 99 0.51 8.33 6.04
N ASN A 100 -0.50 8.91 6.68
CA ASN A 100 -0.40 9.86 7.79
C ASN A 100 -0.98 9.20 9.05
N MET A 101 -0.14 8.49 9.80
CA MET A 101 -0.56 7.78 11.02
C MET A 101 -1.05 8.73 12.10
N LEU A 102 -0.37 9.88 12.27
CA LEU A 102 -0.81 10.89 13.25
C LEU A 102 -2.18 11.46 12.88
N GLY A 103 -2.43 11.74 11.60
CA GLY A 103 -3.75 12.19 11.11
C GLY A 103 -4.84 11.12 11.15
N GLY A 104 -4.46 9.86 11.34
CA GLY A 104 -5.37 8.72 11.50
C GLY A 104 -5.78 8.44 12.95
N TYR A 105 -5.13 9.06 13.93
CA TYR A 105 -5.44 8.80 15.34
C TYR A 105 -6.88 9.20 15.69
N GLY A 106 -7.62 8.24 16.26
CA GLY A 106 -8.99 8.47 16.75
C GLY A 106 -10.09 8.46 15.68
N VAL A 107 -9.77 8.20 14.41
CA VAL A 107 -10.77 8.16 13.32
C VAL A 107 -11.07 6.75 12.81
N ASP A 108 -10.34 5.74 13.28
CA ASP A 108 -10.53 4.33 12.95
C ASP A 108 -10.95 3.50 14.19
N GLN A 109 -11.13 2.21 13.99
CA GLN A 109 -11.52 1.28 15.07
C GLN A 109 -10.33 0.79 15.91
N TYR A 110 -9.09 1.14 15.58
CA TYR A 110 -7.86 0.57 16.16
C TYR A 110 -7.16 1.47 17.19
N VAL A 111 -7.83 2.51 17.72
CA VAL A 111 -7.23 3.47 18.65
C VAL A 111 -6.45 2.78 19.78
N ARG A 112 -7.05 1.76 20.43
CA ARG A 112 -6.40 1.02 21.51
C ARG A 112 -5.18 0.23 21.06
N ASP A 113 -5.23 -0.33 19.84
CA ASP A 113 -4.10 -1.09 19.28
C ASP A 113 -2.95 -0.14 18.97
N TRP A 114 -3.26 1.04 18.39
CA TRP A 114 -2.27 2.07 18.13
C TRP A 114 -1.63 2.59 19.42
N GLU A 115 -2.41 2.87 20.47
CA GLU A 115 -1.87 3.30 21.75
C GLU A 115 -0.98 2.22 22.39
N THR A 116 -1.35 0.95 22.26
CA THR A 116 -0.54 -0.17 22.77
C THR A 116 0.79 -0.31 22.01
N GLU A 117 0.78 -0.12 20.70
CA GLU A 117 1.98 -0.24 19.87
C GLU A 117 2.83 1.03 19.86
N LEU A 118 2.21 2.18 19.74
CA LEU A 118 2.87 3.44 19.47
C LEU A 118 2.97 4.36 20.71
N GLY A 119 2.13 4.15 21.71
CA GLY A 119 1.92 5.09 22.81
C GLY A 119 1.02 6.27 22.40
N LEU A 120 0.74 7.16 23.33
CA LEU A 120 -0.11 8.32 23.09
C LEU A 120 0.58 9.34 22.17
N PRO A 121 -0.11 9.92 21.17
CA PRO A 121 0.52 10.82 20.20
C PRO A 121 1.25 12.02 20.81
N TRP A 122 0.70 12.60 21.88
CA TRP A 122 1.31 13.74 22.58
C TRP A 122 2.49 13.37 23.48
N GLU A 123 2.67 12.07 23.80
CA GLU A 123 3.82 11.56 24.56
C GLU A 123 4.92 10.99 23.65
N GLN A 124 4.51 10.45 22.50
CA GLN A 124 5.37 9.76 21.52
C GLN A 124 5.28 10.39 20.13
N THR A 125 5.22 11.72 20.08
CA THR A 125 5.00 12.49 18.84
C THR A 125 5.99 12.09 17.73
N ASP A 126 7.28 11.95 18.04
CA ASP A 126 8.29 11.60 17.04
C ASP A 126 8.03 10.24 16.38
N ARG A 127 7.56 9.27 17.16
CA ARG A 127 7.19 7.95 16.63
C ARG A 127 6.01 8.04 15.65
N TRP A 128 4.98 8.79 15.99
CA TRP A 128 3.83 9.01 15.12
C TRP A 128 4.21 9.77 13.84
N LEU A 129 5.09 10.76 13.93
CA LEU A 129 5.63 11.47 12.77
C LEU A 129 6.51 10.55 11.90
N GLN A 130 7.37 9.71 12.53
CA GLN A 130 8.16 8.73 11.79
C GLN A 130 7.28 7.77 10.97
N LEU A 131 6.18 7.28 11.55
CA LEU A 131 5.23 6.42 10.84
C LEU A 131 4.36 7.20 9.83
N SER A 132 4.30 8.52 9.92
CA SER A 132 3.62 9.39 8.94
C SER A 132 4.55 9.83 7.79
N ARG A 133 5.78 9.34 7.72
CA ARG A 133 6.81 9.80 6.78
C ARG A 133 6.45 9.64 5.31
N ALA A 134 5.64 8.64 4.93
CA ALA A 134 5.21 8.49 3.55
C ALA A 134 4.38 9.70 3.10
N PHE A 135 3.54 10.23 3.98
CA PHE A 135 2.78 11.45 3.73
C PHE A 135 3.67 12.71 3.84
N LEU A 136 4.50 12.80 4.88
CA LEU A 136 5.38 13.95 5.12
C LEU A 136 6.44 14.13 4.02
N HIS A 137 6.77 13.07 3.30
CA HIS A 137 7.69 13.07 2.16
C HIS A 137 7.01 12.72 0.83
N ALA A 138 5.72 13.05 0.70
CA ALA A 138 4.98 12.86 -0.56
C ALA A 138 5.63 13.58 -1.75
N ASP A 139 6.37 14.66 -1.49
CA ASP A 139 7.17 15.41 -2.47
C ASP A 139 8.25 14.57 -3.18
N ARG A 140 8.65 13.42 -2.61
CA ARG A 140 9.59 12.48 -3.23
C ARG A 140 8.94 11.53 -4.22
N ILE A 141 7.62 11.34 -4.13
CA ILE A 141 6.89 10.38 -4.95
C ILE A 141 6.82 10.85 -6.40
N ARG A 142 7.13 9.93 -7.32
CA ARG A 142 7.03 10.14 -8.77
C ARG A 142 6.14 9.08 -9.44
N THR A 143 5.79 8.05 -8.69
CA THR A 143 5.06 6.88 -9.19
C THR A 143 3.59 7.21 -9.41
N PRO A 144 3.05 7.06 -10.64
CA PRO A 144 1.62 7.14 -10.90
C PRO A 144 0.86 6.20 -9.97
N THR A 145 -0.13 6.72 -9.23
CA THR A 145 -0.80 5.95 -8.18
C THR A 145 -2.32 5.98 -8.29
N LEU A 146 -2.93 4.80 -8.33
CA LEU A 146 -4.37 4.59 -8.25
C LEU A 146 -4.77 4.32 -6.79
N PHE A 147 -5.59 5.18 -6.22
CA PHE A 147 -6.17 5.01 -4.88
C PHE A 147 -7.59 4.46 -4.97
N LEU A 148 -7.96 3.56 -4.06
CA LEU A 148 -9.29 2.97 -3.97
C LEU A 148 -9.71 2.82 -2.51
N CYS A 149 -10.97 3.09 -2.19
CA CYS A 149 -11.47 2.92 -0.82
C CYS A 149 -12.98 2.71 -0.81
N GLY A 150 -13.48 1.92 0.13
CA GLY A 150 -14.90 1.91 0.49
C GLY A 150 -15.29 3.21 1.19
N ALA A 151 -16.46 3.77 0.87
CA ALA A 151 -16.91 5.02 1.51
C ALA A 151 -17.19 4.84 3.01
N ASP A 152 -17.58 3.63 3.42
CA ASP A 152 -17.97 3.28 4.78
C ASP A 152 -16.89 2.40 5.48
N ASP A 153 -15.62 2.59 5.11
CA ASP A 153 -14.50 1.87 5.70
C ASP A 153 -14.20 2.39 7.12
N PHE A 154 -14.27 1.50 8.12
CA PHE A 154 -13.96 1.80 9.52
C PHE A 154 -12.54 1.38 9.91
N ASN A 155 -11.92 0.49 9.13
CA ASN A 155 -10.57 0.03 9.41
C ASN A 155 -9.54 1.06 8.96
N VAL A 156 -9.73 1.56 7.73
CA VAL A 156 -8.93 2.63 7.16
C VAL A 156 -9.90 3.64 6.53
N PRO A 157 -10.35 4.61 7.30
CA PRO A 157 -11.36 5.57 6.85
C PRO A 157 -10.98 6.30 5.58
N LEU A 158 -11.95 6.56 4.72
CA LEU A 158 -11.78 7.23 3.42
C LEU A 158 -10.89 8.49 3.49
N PRO A 159 -11.01 9.39 4.50
CA PRO A 159 -10.15 10.57 4.59
C PRO A 159 -8.65 10.25 4.63
N ALA A 160 -8.25 9.12 5.20
CA ALA A 160 -6.85 8.71 5.23
C ALA A 160 -6.28 8.39 3.83
N THR A 161 -7.11 7.78 2.95
CA THR A 161 -6.77 7.57 1.54
C THR A 161 -6.79 8.87 0.75
N GLU A 162 -7.77 9.75 1.02
CA GLU A 162 -7.92 11.05 0.35
C GLU A 162 -6.73 11.98 0.61
N GLN A 163 -6.15 11.98 1.81
CA GLN A 163 -4.99 12.80 2.14
C GLN A 163 -3.82 12.56 1.16
N MET A 164 -3.48 11.30 0.93
CA MET A 164 -2.38 10.94 0.03
C MET A 164 -2.71 11.24 -1.44
N TYR A 165 -3.94 10.95 -1.87
CA TYR A 165 -4.42 11.34 -3.19
C TYR A 165 -4.31 12.84 -3.43
N GLN A 166 -4.76 13.68 -2.49
CA GLN A 166 -4.69 15.14 -2.62
C GLN A 166 -3.23 15.64 -2.64
N ALA A 167 -2.35 15.05 -1.84
CA ALA A 167 -0.92 15.38 -1.85
C ALA A 167 -0.32 15.13 -3.24
N LEU A 168 -0.50 13.92 -3.80
CA LEU A 168 0.04 13.57 -5.11
C LEU A 168 -0.58 14.41 -6.24
N ARG A 169 -1.88 14.65 -6.19
CA ARG A 169 -2.57 15.55 -7.13
C ARG A 169 -1.98 16.96 -7.11
N ARG A 170 -1.74 17.51 -5.92
CA ARG A 170 -1.12 18.84 -5.76
C ARG A 170 0.29 18.90 -6.33
N LEU A 171 1.03 17.81 -6.23
CA LEU A 171 2.39 17.68 -6.74
C LEU A 171 2.46 17.38 -8.26
N GLY A 172 1.32 17.24 -8.91
CA GLY A 172 1.26 16.92 -10.35
C GLY A 172 1.62 15.48 -10.70
N VAL A 173 1.69 14.58 -9.71
CA VAL A 173 1.88 13.15 -9.95
C VAL A 173 0.59 12.56 -10.54
N PRO A 174 0.63 11.81 -11.66
CA PRO A 174 -0.57 11.18 -12.20
C PRO A 174 -1.25 10.31 -11.15
N THR A 175 -2.49 10.64 -10.81
CA THR A 175 -3.21 9.92 -9.76
C THR A 175 -4.71 9.92 -10.01
N GLN A 176 -5.37 8.87 -9.52
CA GLN A 176 -6.82 8.71 -9.55
C GLN A 176 -7.30 8.19 -8.20
N LEU A 177 -8.47 8.64 -7.75
CA LEU A 177 -9.16 8.12 -6.58
C LEU A 177 -10.49 7.49 -7.01
N VAL A 178 -10.75 6.28 -6.56
CA VAL A 178 -12.01 5.56 -6.75
C VAL A 178 -12.63 5.30 -5.40
N ILE A 179 -13.82 5.85 -5.18
CA ILE A 179 -14.58 5.67 -3.96
C ILE A 179 -15.75 4.74 -4.26
N TYR A 180 -15.93 3.70 -3.45
CA TYR A 180 -17.01 2.72 -3.58
C TYR A 180 -18.13 3.00 -2.56
N PRO A 181 -19.24 3.64 -2.97
CA PRO A 181 -20.33 3.99 -2.06
C PRO A 181 -20.97 2.76 -1.41
N GLY A 182 -21.19 2.81 -0.09
CA GLY A 182 -21.78 1.72 0.69
C GLY A 182 -20.90 0.50 0.89
N GLU A 183 -19.62 0.58 0.49
CA GLU A 183 -18.64 -0.48 0.73
C GLU A 183 -17.77 -0.15 1.94
N ARG A 184 -17.39 -1.21 2.66
CA ARG A 184 -16.50 -1.16 3.82
C ARG A 184 -15.07 -1.52 3.43
N HIS A 185 -14.28 -1.95 4.42
CA HIS A 185 -12.88 -2.32 4.21
C HIS A 185 -12.69 -3.42 3.16
N GLN A 186 -13.58 -4.40 3.13
CA GLN A 186 -13.66 -5.39 2.06
C GLN A 186 -14.85 -5.08 1.16
N LEU A 187 -14.62 -4.98 -0.14
CA LEU A 187 -15.70 -4.80 -1.10
C LEU A 187 -16.59 -6.05 -1.11
N ALA A 188 -17.85 -5.89 -0.72
CA ALA A 188 -18.78 -6.99 -0.60
C ALA A 188 -19.52 -7.29 -1.93
N ARG A 189 -19.91 -6.24 -2.66
CA ARG A 189 -20.67 -6.41 -3.90
C ARG A 189 -19.81 -6.98 -5.03
N PRO A 190 -20.23 -8.11 -5.67
CA PRO A 190 -19.44 -8.75 -6.72
C PRO A 190 -19.08 -7.83 -7.88
N SER A 191 -20.00 -6.98 -8.33
CA SER A 191 -19.76 -6.03 -9.42
C SER A 191 -18.64 -5.04 -9.10
N LEU A 192 -18.55 -4.58 -7.85
CA LEU A 192 -17.49 -3.63 -7.42
C LEU A 192 -16.14 -4.34 -7.23
N ARG A 193 -16.15 -5.61 -6.87
CA ARG A 193 -14.94 -6.44 -6.86
C ARG A 193 -14.39 -6.63 -8.27
N VAL A 194 -15.26 -6.84 -9.26
CA VAL A 194 -14.87 -6.92 -10.67
C VAL A 194 -14.35 -5.57 -11.15
N ASP A 195 -15.05 -4.46 -10.86
CA ASP A 195 -14.60 -3.11 -11.21
C ASP A 195 -13.20 -2.82 -10.66
N ARG A 196 -12.94 -3.14 -9.39
CA ARG A 196 -11.62 -2.98 -8.79
C ARG A 196 -10.52 -3.71 -9.59
N LEU A 197 -10.75 -4.97 -9.95
CA LEU A 197 -9.77 -5.77 -10.70
C LEU A 197 -9.54 -5.22 -12.11
N GLN A 198 -10.60 -4.78 -12.78
CA GLN A 198 -10.50 -4.14 -14.10
C GLN A 198 -9.69 -2.83 -14.03
N ARG A 199 -9.88 -2.02 -12.98
CA ARG A 199 -9.10 -0.80 -12.76
C ARG A 199 -7.64 -1.09 -12.48
N TYR A 200 -7.33 -2.14 -11.72
CA TYR A 200 -5.94 -2.56 -11.49
C TYR A 200 -5.26 -2.93 -12.81
N LEU A 201 -5.91 -3.76 -13.63
CA LEU A 201 -5.37 -4.14 -14.95
C LEU A 201 -5.18 -2.92 -15.84
N ALA A 202 -6.20 -2.06 -15.97
CA ALA A 202 -6.12 -0.87 -16.81
C ALA A 202 -5.02 0.10 -16.35
N TRP A 203 -4.82 0.25 -15.02
CA TRP A 203 -3.76 1.09 -14.47
C TRP A 203 -2.37 0.54 -14.75
N TYR A 204 -2.15 -0.73 -14.47
CA TYR A 204 -0.87 -1.36 -14.75
C TYR A 204 -0.59 -1.43 -16.25
N ASP A 205 -1.57 -1.77 -17.09
CA ASP A 205 -1.40 -1.79 -18.56
C ASP A 205 -0.97 -0.42 -19.09
N ARG A 206 -1.58 0.65 -18.58
CA ARG A 206 -1.27 2.02 -19.00
C ARG A 206 0.18 2.43 -18.73
N TYR A 207 0.76 2.01 -17.63
CA TYR A 207 2.07 2.50 -17.18
C TYR A 207 3.21 1.47 -17.28
N LEU A 208 2.88 0.19 -17.49
CA LEU A 208 3.89 -0.87 -17.56
C LEU A 208 3.99 -1.53 -18.93
N LYS A 209 2.98 -1.38 -19.81
CA LYS A 209 2.99 -2.01 -21.14
C LYS A 209 3.10 -1.02 -22.31
N ASN A 210 2.95 0.28 -22.04
CA ASN A 210 3.04 1.34 -23.07
C ASN A 210 4.37 2.06 -23.03
#